data_1fcb3bd0470166b2d3637ba17aaa4b90
#
_entry.id   1fcb3bd0470166b2d3637ba17aaa4b90
#
_cell.length_a   1.000
_cell.length_b   1.000
_cell.length_c   1.000
_cell.angle_alpha   90.00
_cell.angle_beta   90.00
_cell.angle_gamma   90.00
#
_symmetry.space_group_name_H-M   'P 1'
#
loop_
_entity.id
_entity.type
_entity.pdbx_description
1 polymer ?
#
loop_
_entity_poly.entity_id
_entity_poly.type
_entity_poly.pdbx_seq_one_letter_code
_entity_poly.pdbx_strand_id
1 'polypeptide(L)'
;MVGVSIFNIKKKNLGEVSDIVLGGTPNKTKHEYWENGTIPWMSSGEVNKKKIYSTDNFITQAGYDNSSATMVPANSTVIALAGQGKTRGLVARIKISLSTNQSLATLIPKDIIINDYMYYYLESQYNKLREVSSGDGSRGGLNKEILKRYPIVIPPIPIQEQVVSILDKFDRLVNDINEGLPKEIELRQKQYEYYRERLLNFPK
;
A
#
# COMPACT_ATOMS: atom_id res chain seq x y z
N MET A 1 2.67 -31.22 -5.17
CA MET A 1 2.70 -30.40 -3.95
C MET A 1 4.09 -30.50 -3.35
N VAL A 2 4.87 -29.41 -3.44
CA VAL A 2 6.19 -29.36 -2.78
C VAL A 2 5.87 -29.11 -1.30
N GLY A 3 6.20 -30.06 -0.45
CA GLY A 3 6.03 -29.95 0.99
C GLY A 3 7.00 -28.87 1.54
N VAL A 4 6.58 -27.63 1.53
CA VAL A 4 7.32 -26.52 2.16
C VAL A 4 7.14 -26.72 3.66
N SER A 5 8.23 -27.06 4.32
CA SER A 5 8.26 -27.21 5.78
C SER A 5 7.75 -25.91 6.45
N ILE A 6 6.65 -26.02 7.17
CA ILE A 6 6.04 -24.93 7.95
C ILE A 6 7.01 -24.41 9.03
N PHE A 7 8.13 -25.09 9.25
CA PHE A 7 9.11 -24.83 10.31
C PHE A 7 10.12 -23.69 10.03
N ASN A 8 10.08 -23.02 8.85
CA ASN A 8 11.02 -21.95 8.52
C ASN A 8 10.41 -20.53 8.57
N ILE A 9 9.32 -20.36 9.30
CA ILE A 9 8.72 -19.03 9.49
C ILE A 9 9.55 -18.27 10.53
N LYS A 10 10.12 -17.13 10.13
CA LYS A 10 10.93 -16.26 11.01
C LYS A 10 10.10 -15.05 11.43
N LYS A 11 10.19 -14.69 12.71
CA LYS A 11 9.74 -13.36 13.18
C LYS A 11 10.93 -12.42 13.14
N LYS A 12 10.75 -11.26 12.55
CA LYS A 12 11.74 -10.18 12.44
C LYS A 12 11.07 -8.84 12.71
N ASN A 13 11.86 -7.80 12.83
CA ASN A 13 11.35 -6.43 12.89
C ASN A 13 11.43 -5.78 11.50
N LEU A 14 10.53 -4.84 11.20
CA LEU A 14 10.53 -4.14 9.90
C LEU A 14 11.87 -3.51 9.56
N GLY A 15 12.61 -2.94 10.55
CA GLY A 15 13.93 -2.38 10.33
C GLY A 15 15.02 -3.41 9.98
N GLU A 16 14.80 -4.71 10.21
CA GLU A 16 15.72 -5.77 9.78
C GLU A 16 15.48 -6.16 8.31
N VAL A 17 14.25 -6.01 7.82
CA VAL A 17 13.80 -6.51 6.50
C VAL A 17 13.59 -5.40 5.48
N SER A 18 13.64 -4.14 5.91
CA SER A 18 13.49 -2.96 5.04
C SER A 18 14.33 -1.79 5.54
N ASP A 19 14.73 -0.93 4.62
CA ASP A 19 15.26 0.39 4.95
C ASP A 19 14.09 1.37 5.05
N ILE A 20 14.06 2.16 6.12
CA ILE A 20 12.95 3.08 6.41
C ILE A 20 13.41 4.51 6.14
N VAL A 21 12.82 5.13 5.11
CA VAL A 21 13.09 6.49 4.67
C VAL A 21 11.91 7.38 5.02
N LEU A 22 12.18 8.49 5.71
CA LEU A 22 11.17 9.53 5.97
C LEU A 22 11.15 10.51 4.81
N GLY A 23 9.98 11.03 4.50
CA GLY A 23 9.81 12.07 3.51
C GLY A 23 10.10 13.49 4.05
N GLY A 24 10.03 14.45 3.14
CA GLY A 24 10.18 15.88 3.44
C GLY A 24 9.29 16.72 2.55
N THR A 25 9.00 17.95 3.03
CA THR A 25 8.17 18.90 2.28
C THR A 25 8.98 20.16 2.02
N PRO A 26 9.20 20.52 0.75
CA PRO A 26 9.77 21.82 0.40
C PRO A 26 8.90 22.97 0.96
N ASN A 27 9.51 24.11 1.20
CA ASN A 27 8.77 25.27 1.69
C ASN A 27 7.66 25.66 0.72
N LYS A 28 6.40 25.54 1.19
CA LYS A 28 5.21 25.79 0.38
C LYS A 28 5.01 27.24 -0.04
N THR A 29 5.63 28.19 0.66
CA THR A 29 5.54 29.61 0.31
C THR A 29 6.46 30.00 -0.82
N LYS A 30 7.41 29.14 -1.20
CA LYS A 30 8.32 29.34 -2.31
C LYS A 30 7.77 28.70 -3.58
N HIS A 31 7.13 29.50 -4.45
CA HIS A 31 6.56 29.04 -5.71
C HIS A 31 7.59 28.33 -6.60
N GLU A 32 8.83 28.81 -6.62
CA GLU A 32 9.96 28.21 -7.36
C GLU A 32 10.25 26.74 -6.99
N TYR A 33 9.78 26.25 -5.84
CA TYR A 33 9.96 24.85 -5.42
C TYR A 33 8.88 23.92 -5.96
N TRP A 34 7.77 24.48 -6.48
CA TRP A 34 6.59 23.73 -6.88
C TRP A 34 6.19 23.95 -8.34
N GLU A 35 6.31 25.19 -8.81
CA GLU A 35 5.85 25.57 -10.15
C GLU A 35 6.74 24.94 -11.23
N ASN A 36 6.10 24.28 -12.20
CA ASN A 36 6.77 23.49 -13.25
C ASN A 36 7.67 22.38 -12.70
N GLY A 37 7.35 21.83 -11.53
CA GLY A 37 8.04 20.68 -10.95
C GLY A 37 7.95 19.45 -11.83
N THR A 38 9.02 18.67 -11.85
CA THR A 38 9.13 17.43 -12.64
C THR A 38 9.41 16.20 -11.76
N ILE A 39 9.80 16.41 -10.50
CA ILE A 39 10.08 15.33 -9.54
C ILE A 39 8.76 14.95 -8.86
N PRO A 40 8.26 13.71 -9.02
CA PRO A 40 7.03 13.27 -8.38
C PRO A 40 7.13 13.39 -6.86
N TRP A 41 6.12 14.02 -6.24
CA TRP A 41 6.08 14.21 -4.80
C TRP A 41 4.70 13.83 -4.25
N MET A 42 4.68 12.80 -3.43
CA MET A 42 3.47 12.18 -2.87
C MET A 42 3.07 12.84 -1.56
N SER A 43 1.84 13.33 -1.48
CA SER A 43 1.22 13.77 -0.24
C SER A 43 0.63 12.59 0.55
N SER A 44 0.41 12.76 1.86
CA SER A 44 -0.14 11.70 2.71
C SER A 44 -1.59 11.31 2.36
N GLY A 45 -2.36 12.19 1.72
CA GLY A 45 -3.71 11.88 1.25
C GLY A 45 -3.76 10.83 0.16
N GLU A 46 -2.70 10.76 -0.65
CA GLU A 46 -2.62 9.84 -1.77
C GLU A 46 -2.44 8.36 -1.37
N VAL A 47 -2.13 8.08 -0.11
CA VAL A 47 -2.05 6.70 0.39
C VAL A 47 -3.35 5.92 0.18
N ASN A 48 -4.49 6.61 0.11
CA ASN A 48 -5.80 6.01 -0.18
C ASN A 48 -5.90 5.38 -1.58
N LYS A 49 -5.04 5.77 -2.51
CA LYS A 49 -4.98 5.19 -3.87
C LYS A 49 -4.48 3.74 -3.89
N LYS A 50 -3.91 3.24 -2.78
CA LYS A 50 -3.33 1.89 -2.59
C LYS A 50 -2.19 1.53 -3.54
N LYS A 51 -2.24 1.93 -4.81
CA LYS A 51 -1.21 1.73 -5.85
C LYS A 51 -0.87 3.08 -6.46
N ILE A 52 0.39 3.50 -6.36
CA ILE A 52 0.85 4.83 -6.79
C ILE A 52 1.61 4.70 -8.10
N TYR A 53 0.93 4.96 -9.18
CA TYR A 53 1.49 5.02 -10.55
C TYR A 53 1.84 6.45 -10.98
N SER A 54 1.32 7.46 -10.29
CA SER A 54 1.59 8.88 -10.49
C SER A 54 1.29 9.63 -9.20
N THR A 55 1.80 10.84 -9.07
CA THR A 55 1.52 11.75 -7.95
C THR A 55 0.70 12.94 -8.42
N ASP A 56 -0.10 13.51 -7.51
CA ASP A 56 -0.89 14.70 -7.80
C ASP A 56 -0.03 15.98 -7.77
N ASN A 57 1.15 15.92 -7.13
CA ASN A 57 2.05 17.04 -6.99
C ASN A 57 3.45 16.67 -7.48
N PHE A 58 4.15 17.71 -7.92
CA PHE A 58 5.54 17.64 -8.35
C PHE A 58 6.33 18.75 -7.68
N ILE A 59 7.62 18.51 -7.45
CA ILE A 59 8.54 19.52 -6.96
C ILE A 59 9.64 19.77 -7.99
N THR A 60 10.22 20.96 -7.96
CA THR A 60 11.37 21.30 -8.82
C THR A 60 12.65 20.73 -8.24
N GLN A 61 13.74 20.72 -9.04
CA GLN A 61 15.07 20.36 -8.53
C GLN A 61 15.48 21.31 -7.38
N ALA A 62 15.19 22.60 -7.49
CA ALA A 62 15.44 23.57 -6.42
C ALA A 62 14.68 23.22 -5.13
N GLY A 63 13.41 22.79 -5.25
CA GLY A 63 12.62 22.33 -4.10
C GLY A 63 13.18 21.06 -3.47
N TYR A 64 13.65 20.12 -4.29
CA TYR A 64 14.31 18.91 -3.83
C TYR A 64 15.60 19.21 -3.07
N ASP A 65 16.52 19.98 -3.66
CA ASP A 65 17.84 20.28 -3.12
C ASP A 65 17.79 21.15 -1.83
N ASN A 66 16.75 21.96 -1.68
CA ASN A 66 16.57 22.84 -0.53
C ASN A 66 15.53 22.32 0.49
N SER A 67 15.32 21.01 0.55
CA SER A 67 14.42 20.39 1.50
C SER A 67 14.95 19.04 2.01
N SER A 68 14.23 18.43 2.94
CA SER A 68 14.49 17.04 3.38
C SER A 68 13.78 15.99 2.51
N ALA A 69 13.25 16.37 1.35
CA ALA A 69 12.67 15.41 0.42
C ALA A 69 13.75 14.42 -0.05
N THR A 70 13.39 13.14 -0.06
CA THR A 70 14.31 12.07 -0.46
C THR A 70 13.62 11.20 -1.49
N MET A 71 14.30 10.92 -2.60
CA MET A 71 13.81 9.98 -3.60
C MET A 71 13.83 8.56 -3.06
N VAL A 72 12.73 7.85 -3.29
CA VAL A 72 12.60 6.43 -2.97
C VAL A 72 12.29 5.65 -4.25
N PRO A 73 12.79 4.42 -4.36
CA PRO A 73 12.63 3.63 -5.58
C PRO A 73 11.20 3.11 -5.74
N ALA A 74 10.83 2.82 -6.98
CA ALA A 74 9.68 1.96 -7.27
C ALA A 74 9.78 0.62 -6.53
N ASN A 75 8.66 -0.10 -6.42
CA ASN A 75 8.54 -1.36 -5.69
C ASN A 75 8.90 -1.23 -4.19
N SER A 76 8.50 -0.12 -3.59
CA SER A 76 8.54 0.13 -2.15
C SER A 76 7.11 0.23 -1.59
N THR A 77 6.98 0.10 -0.28
CA THR A 77 5.71 0.31 0.44
C THR A 77 5.80 1.59 1.25
N VAL A 78 4.81 2.47 1.09
CA VAL A 78 4.69 3.69 1.90
C VAL A 78 3.64 3.49 2.99
N ILE A 79 3.88 4.05 4.18
CA ILE A 79 2.96 4.03 5.32
C ILE A 79 2.73 5.46 5.83
N ALA A 80 1.46 5.80 6.12
CA ALA A 80 1.10 7.08 6.71
C ALA A 80 1.40 7.07 8.23
N LEU A 81 2.26 7.99 8.66
CA LEU A 81 2.67 8.17 10.06
C LEU A 81 1.67 9.00 10.87
N ALA A 82 1.00 9.95 10.21
CA ALA A 82 0.09 10.91 10.79
C ALA A 82 -1.29 10.85 10.11
N GLY A 83 -2.25 11.57 10.69
CA GLY A 83 -3.63 11.61 10.24
C GLY A 83 -4.56 11.05 11.30
N GLN A 84 -5.06 11.93 12.19
CA GLN A 84 -5.94 11.55 13.32
C GLN A 84 -7.27 10.92 12.87
N GLY A 85 -7.70 11.19 11.63
CA GLY A 85 -8.91 10.60 11.07
C GLY A 85 -8.71 9.14 10.65
N LYS A 86 -8.50 8.90 9.34
CA LYS A 86 -8.49 7.55 8.75
C LYS A 86 -7.16 7.15 8.11
N THR A 87 -6.21 8.07 7.88
CA THR A 87 -5.01 7.79 7.06
C THR A 87 -3.87 7.16 7.85
N ARG A 88 -3.67 7.50 9.13
CA ARG A 88 -2.59 6.92 9.95
C ARG A 88 -2.65 5.38 9.96
N GLY A 89 -1.54 4.76 9.59
CA GLY A 89 -1.42 3.31 9.47
C GLY A 89 -1.84 2.74 8.12
N LEU A 90 -2.43 3.56 7.23
CA LEU A 90 -2.68 3.12 5.85
C LEU A 90 -1.38 2.96 5.10
N VAL A 91 -1.36 2.02 4.19
CA VAL A 91 -0.22 1.68 3.34
C VAL A 91 -0.59 1.75 1.85
N ALA A 92 0.41 2.04 1.01
CA ALA A 92 0.27 1.97 -0.43
C ALA A 92 1.54 1.42 -1.08
N ARG A 93 1.38 0.80 -2.25
CA ARG A 93 2.49 0.29 -3.08
C ARG A 93 2.95 1.39 -4.04
N ILE A 94 4.24 1.73 -4.01
CA ILE A 94 4.87 2.68 -4.92
C ILE A 94 5.30 1.93 -6.19
N LYS A 95 4.81 2.36 -7.34
CA LYS A 95 5.10 1.75 -8.65
C LYS A 95 6.00 2.62 -9.54
N ILE A 96 6.35 3.83 -9.10
CA ILE A 96 7.29 4.75 -9.73
C ILE A 96 8.31 5.25 -8.69
N SER A 97 9.47 5.72 -9.10
CA SER A 97 10.35 6.46 -8.18
C SER A 97 9.73 7.83 -7.89
N LEU A 98 9.69 8.21 -6.61
CA LEU A 98 9.07 9.45 -6.15
C LEU A 98 9.69 9.92 -4.82
N SER A 99 9.39 11.14 -4.40
CA SER A 99 9.61 11.61 -3.04
C SER A 99 8.28 11.72 -2.28
N THR A 100 8.34 11.79 -0.96
CA THR A 100 7.14 11.82 -0.10
C THR A 100 7.20 12.98 0.89
N ASN A 101 6.04 13.38 1.43
CA ASN A 101 5.99 14.35 2.52
C ASN A 101 6.46 13.72 3.85
N GLN A 102 6.71 14.56 4.87
CA GLN A 102 7.18 14.15 6.20
C GLN A 102 6.18 13.32 7.01
N SER A 103 4.91 13.25 6.60
CA SER A 103 3.89 12.42 7.24
C SER A 103 3.83 11.00 6.70
N LEU A 104 4.77 10.65 5.82
CA LEU A 104 4.93 9.34 5.22
C LEU A 104 6.31 8.76 5.55
N ALA A 105 6.36 7.46 5.74
CA ALA A 105 7.59 6.69 5.73
C ALA A 105 7.54 5.66 4.59
N THR A 106 8.62 5.52 3.87
CA THR A 106 8.77 4.50 2.84
C THR A 106 9.62 3.36 3.36
N LEU A 107 9.14 2.15 3.18
CA LEU A 107 9.80 0.90 3.51
C LEU A 107 10.34 0.31 2.20
N ILE A 108 11.66 0.34 2.03
CA ILE A 108 12.35 -0.22 0.88
C ILE A 108 12.73 -1.65 1.24
N PRO A 109 12.16 -2.69 0.59
CA PRO A 109 12.37 -4.07 0.98
C PRO A 109 13.80 -4.52 0.71
N LYS A 110 14.33 -5.36 1.60
CA LYS A 110 15.58 -6.11 1.38
C LYS A 110 15.28 -7.47 0.75
N ASP A 111 16.29 -8.19 0.29
CA ASP A 111 16.16 -9.43 -0.50
C ASP A 111 15.35 -10.56 0.17
N ILE A 112 15.15 -10.49 1.48
CA ILE A 112 14.43 -11.52 2.24
C ILE A 112 12.91 -11.33 2.27
N ILE A 113 12.40 -10.24 1.72
CA ILE A 113 10.98 -9.91 1.71
C ILE A 113 10.54 -9.31 0.38
N ILE A 114 9.45 -9.83 -0.17
CA ILE A 114 8.80 -9.28 -1.36
C ILE A 114 7.99 -8.04 -0.96
N ASN A 115 8.11 -6.94 -1.73
CA ASN A 115 7.38 -5.70 -1.45
C ASN A 115 5.86 -5.90 -1.33
N ASP A 116 5.26 -6.62 -2.27
CA ASP A 116 3.81 -6.84 -2.28
C ASP A 116 3.37 -7.72 -1.09
N TYR A 117 4.21 -8.66 -0.62
CA TYR A 117 3.97 -9.40 0.62
C TYR A 117 4.00 -8.46 1.84
N MET A 118 5.02 -7.61 1.94
CA MET A 118 5.15 -6.61 3.01
C MET A 118 3.93 -5.66 3.02
N TYR A 119 3.50 -5.21 1.87
CA TYR A 119 2.30 -4.39 1.72
C TYR A 119 1.06 -5.08 2.29
N TYR A 120 0.73 -6.30 1.84
CA TYR A 120 -0.44 -7.02 2.31
C TYR A 120 -0.37 -7.34 3.80
N TYR A 121 0.82 -7.69 4.29
CA TYR A 121 1.02 -7.90 5.71
C TYR A 121 0.69 -6.64 6.51
N LEU A 122 1.25 -5.49 6.14
CA LEU A 122 1.01 -4.22 6.83
C LEU A 122 -0.44 -3.74 6.68
N GLU A 123 -1.07 -3.93 5.53
CA GLU A 123 -2.50 -3.64 5.33
C GLU A 123 -3.35 -4.44 6.33
N SER A 124 -3.05 -5.71 6.56
CA SER A 124 -3.73 -6.55 7.55
C SER A 124 -3.49 -6.10 9.00
N GLN A 125 -2.41 -5.36 9.27
CA GLN A 125 -2.06 -4.87 10.61
C GLN A 125 -2.59 -3.46 10.90
N TYR A 126 -3.44 -2.89 10.05
CA TYR A 126 -3.93 -1.51 10.17
C TYR A 126 -4.37 -1.13 11.60
N ASN A 127 -5.24 -1.93 12.23
CA ASN A 127 -5.72 -1.65 13.58
C ASN A 127 -4.59 -1.69 14.62
N LYS A 128 -3.72 -2.69 14.56
CA LYS A 128 -2.58 -2.82 15.48
C LYS A 128 -1.56 -1.68 15.31
N LEU A 129 -1.32 -1.24 14.07
CA LEU A 129 -0.46 -0.08 13.82
C LEU A 129 -1.03 1.20 14.45
N ARG A 130 -2.35 1.34 14.42
CA ARG A 130 -3.03 2.46 15.09
C ARG A 130 -2.93 2.36 16.63
N GLU A 131 -3.10 1.19 17.21
CA GLU A 131 -2.98 0.94 18.64
C GLU A 131 -1.58 1.30 19.16
N VAL A 132 -0.52 0.80 18.54
CA VAL A 132 0.87 1.10 18.94
C VAL A 132 1.25 2.57 18.73
N SER A 133 0.51 3.29 17.87
CA SER A 133 0.71 4.72 17.62
C SER A 133 -0.01 5.62 18.62
N SER A 134 -0.92 5.06 19.40
CA SER A 134 -1.83 5.86 20.26
C SER A 134 -1.21 6.27 21.59
N GLY A 135 0.04 5.86 21.92
CA GLY A 135 0.73 6.21 23.18
C GLY A 135 -0.04 7.15 24.12
N ASP A 136 0.25 7.27 25.37
CA ASP A 136 -0.52 8.00 26.42
C ASP A 136 -0.88 9.48 26.17
N GLY A 137 -1.18 9.88 24.95
CA GLY A 137 -1.55 11.25 24.63
C GLY A 137 -2.26 11.44 23.29
N SER A 138 -3.11 12.46 23.22
CA SER A 138 -3.87 12.90 22.03
C SER A 138 -3.02 13.25 20.78
N ARG A 139 -1.70 13.21 20.89
CA ARG A 139 -0.72 13.51 19.83
C ARG A 139 0.06 12.28 19.35
N GLY A 140 -0.35 11.06 19.72
CA GLY A 140 0.30 9.85 19.28
C GLY A 140 0.35 9.74 17.75
N GLY A 141 1.48 9.30 17.20
CA GLY A 141 1.71 9.06 15.78
C GLY A 141 2.66 7.88 15.61
N LEU A 142 2.59 7.22 14.45
CA LEU A 142 3.65 6.33 14.04
C LEU A 142 4.92 7.16 13.82
N ASN A 143 6.06 6.58 14.14
CA ASN A 143 7.36 7.17 13.87
C ASN A 143 8.34 6.09 13.41
N LYS A 144 9.52 6.52 12.96
CA LYS A 144 10.53 5.62 12.42
C LYS A 144 10.97 4.54 13.43
N GLU A 145 11.08 4.87 14.71
CA GLU A 145 11.52 3.94 15.74
C GLU A 145 10.46 2.89 16.07
N ILE A 146 9.18 3.27 16.11
CA ILE A 146 8.07 2.33 16.24
C ILE A 146 8.06 1.37 15.05
N LEU A 147 8.17 1.91 13.81
CA LEU A 147 8.20 1.08 12.61
C LEU A 147 9.39 0.13 12.59
N LYS A 148 10.61 0.60 12.94
CA LYS A 148 11.79 -0.27 13.01
C LYS A 148 11.59 -1.50 13.90
N ARG A 149 10.89 -1.33 15.02
CA ARG A 149 10.65 -2.39 16.01
C ARG A 149 9.37 -3.18 15.75
N TYR A 150 8.57 -2.77 14.77
CA TYR A 150 7.29 -3.43 14.48
C TYR A 150 7.53 -4.85 13.96
N PRO A 151 6.91 -5.88 14.58
CA PRO A 151 7.16 -7.27 14.21
C PRO A 151 6.50 -7.62 12.88
N ILE A 152 7.20 -8.39 12.08
CA ILE A 152 6.71 -8.97 10.84
C ILE A 152 7.06 -10.44 10.74
N VAL A 153 6.16 -11.23 10.19
CA VAL A 153 6.36 -12.67 9.96
C VAL A 153 6.90 -12.86 8.55
N ILE A 154 8.02 -13.57 8.42
CA ILE A 154 8.73 -13.79 7.16
C ILE A 154 8.74 -15.28 6.84
N PRO A 155 7.82 -15.77 6.00
CA PRO A 155 7.92 -17.11 5.43
C PRO A 155 8.97 -17.12 4.30
N PRO A 156 9.40 -18.31 3.83
CA PRO A 156 10.26 -18.44 2.65
C PRO A 156 9.68 -17.72 1.42
N ILE A 157 10.54 -17.20 0.54
CA ILE A 157 10.14 -16.44 -0.66
C ILE A 157 9.04 -17.14 -1.49
N PRO A 158 9.11 -18.45 -1.79
CA PRO A 158 8.03 -19.11 -2.54
C PRO A 158 6.65 -19.04 -1.87
N ILE A 159 6.61 -19.00 -0.54
CA ILE A 159 5.35 -18.85 0.21
C ILE A 159 4.86 -17.40 0.13
N GLN A 160 5.77 -16.41 0.22
CA GLN A 160 5.42 -15.00 0.01
C GLN A 160 4.79 -14.81 -1.38
N GLU A 161 5.38 -15.38 -2.44
CA GLU A 161 4.87 -15.33 -3.81
C GLU A 161 3.47 -15.94 -3.92
N GLN A 162 3.24 -17.10 -3.30
CA GLN A 162 1.92 -17.74 -3.27
C GLN A 162 0.87 -16.86 -2.60
N VAL A 163 1.20 -16.28 -1.43
CA VAL A 163 0.31 -15.37 -0.70
C VAL A 163 -0.03 -14.16 -1.56
N VAL A 164 0.97 -13.52 -2.18
CA VAL A 164 0.78 -12.37 -3.07
C VAL A 164 -0.11 -12.74 -4.25
N SER A 165 0.16 -13.87 -4.92
CA SER A 165 -0.63 -14.34 -6.07
C SER A 165 -2.12 -14.52 -5.73
N ILE A 166 -2.41 -15.08 -4.56
CA ILE A 166 -3.79 -15.29 -4.09
C ILE A 166 -4.45 -13.94 -3.80
N LEU A 167 -3.78 -13.07 -3.02
CA LEU A 167 -4.33 -11.79 -2.63
C LEU A 167 -4.52 -10.82 -3.81
N ASP A 168 -3.60 -10.83 -4.79
CA ASP A 168 -3.74 -10.04 -6.01
C ASP A 168 -4.92 -10.52 -6.89
N LYS A 169 -5.25 -11.82 -6.86
CA LYS A 169 -6.48 -12.32 -7.52
C LYS A 169 -7.73 -11.80 -6.82
N PHE A 170 -7.77 -11.84 -5.49
CA PHE A 170 -8.90 -11.28 -4.74
C PHE A 170 -9.01 -9.76 -4.93
N ASP A 171 -7.90 -9.02 -4.88
CA ASP A 171 -7.87 -7.57 -5.11
C ASP A 171 -8.48 -7.21 -6.48
N ARG A 172 -8.14 -7.97 -7.53
CA ARG A 172 -8.74 -7.81 -8.86
C ARG A 172 -10.23 -8.13 -8.88
N LEU A 173 -10.65 -9.25 -8.28
CA LEU A 173 -12.06 -9.65 -8.27
C LEU A 173 -12.95 -8.65 -7.52
N VAL A 174 -12.41 -8.01 -6.48
CA VAL A 174 -13.18 -7.07 -5.64
C VAL A 174 -13.14 -5.64 -6.18
N ASN A 175 -12.00 -5.22 -6.74
CA ASN A 175 -11.76 -3.82 -7.10
C ASN A 175 -11.74 -3.55 -8.61
N ASP A 176 -11.68 -4.59 -9.45
CA ASP A 176 -11.73 -4.43 -10.90
C ASP A 176 -13.17 -4.46 -11.38
N ILE A 177 -13.71 -3.27 -11.63
CA ILE A 177 -15.06 -3.06 -12.16
C ILE A 177 -15.22 -3.76 -13.53
N ASN A 178 -14.14 -3.99 -14.27
CA ASN A 178 -14.19 -4.57 -15.62
C ASN A 178 -14.18 -6.11 -15.61
N GLU A 179 -13.59 -6.76 -14.60
CA GLU A 179 -13.49 -8.22 -14.54
C GLU A 179 -14.46 -8.89 -13.54
N GLY A 180 -14.73 -8.26 -12.39
CA GLY A 180 -15.53 -8.86 -11.32
C GLY A 180 -17.02 -8.66 -11.48
N LEU A 181 -17.48 -7.46 -11.29
CA LEU A 181 -18.92 -7.10 -11.28
C LEU A 181 -19.63 -7.31 -12.62
N PRO A 182 -19.12 -6.88 -13.79
CA PRO A 182 -19.81 -7.06 -15.04
C PRO A 182 -20.01 -8.53 -15.42
N LYS A 183 -18.99 -9.36 -15.16
CA LYS A 183 -19.10 -10.78 -15.44
C LYS A 183 -20.10 -11.50 -14.52
N GLU A 184 -20.17 -11.11 -13.26
CA GLU A 184 -21.19 -11.64 -12.36
C GLU A 184 -22.59 -11.15 -12.74
N ILE A 185 -22.77 -9.89 -13.10
CA ILE A 185 -24.04 -9.34 -13.61
C ILE A 185 -24.47 -10.10 -14.86
N GLU A 186 -23.57 -10.29 -15.83
CA GLU A 186 -23.87 -11.05 -17.05
C GLU A 186 -24.30 -12.50 -16.75
N LEU A 187 -23.60 -13.18 -15.85
CA LEU A 187 -23.95 -14.55 -15.44
C LEU A 187 -25.30 -14.60 -14.73
N ARG A 188 -25.59 -13.63 -13.84
CA ARG A 188 -26.91 -13.53 -13.17
C ARG A 188 -28.02 -13.20 -14.13
N GLN A 189 -27.76 -12.37 -15.14
CA GLN A 189 -28.73 -12.05 -16.18
C GLN A 189 -29.07 -13.26 -17.03
N LYS A 190 -28.07 -14.04 -17.47
CA LYS A 190 -28.27 -15.31 -18.19
C LYS A 190 -29.05 -16.35 -17.35
N GLN A 191 -28.73 -16.42 -16.05
CA GLN A 191 -29.44 -17.28 -15.12
C GLN A 191 -30.91 -16.86 -14.95
N TYR A 192 -31.18 -15.57 -14.83
CA TYR A 192 -32.52 -15.01 -14.76
C TYR A 192 -33.31 -15.30 -16.06
N GLU A 193 -32.73 -15.06 -17.23
CA GLU A 193 -33.37 -15.32 -18.53
C GLU A 193 -33.70 -16.81 -18.68
N TYR A 194 -32.80 -17.70 -18.35
CA TYR A 194 -33.00 -19.14 -18.37
C TYR A 194 -34.18 -19.58 -17.48
N TYR A 195 -34.23 -19.11 -16.24
CA TYR A 195 -35.35 -19.47 -15.35
C TYR A 195 -36.68 -18.81 -15.75
N ARG A 196 -36.63 -17.57 -16.23
CA ARG A 196 -37.82 -16.89 -16.75
C ARG A 196 -38.45 -17.65 -17.89
N GLU A 197 -37.70 -18.06 -18.89
CA GLU A 197 -38.18 -18.84 -20.02
C GLU A 197 -38.79 -20.18 -19.57
N ARG A 198 -38.14 -20.85 -18.66
CA ARG A 198 -38.55 -22.16 -18.16
C ARG A 198 -39.82 -22.08 -17.30
N LEU A 199 -39.98 -21.03 -16.52
CA LEU A 199 -41.17 -20.83 -15.66
C LEU A 199 -42.37 -20.30 -16.39
N LEU A 200 -42.19 -19.55 -17.47
CA LEU A 200 -43.28 -18.93 -18.24
C LEU A 200 -43.66 -19.71 -19.50
N ASN A 201 -42.92 -20.75 -19.86
CA ASN A 201 -43.25 -21.59 -21.01
C ASN A 201 -44.21 -22.70 -20.60
N PHE A 202 -45.51 -22.33 -20.49
CA PHE A 202 -46.58 -23.29 -20.21
C PHE A 202 -46.87 -24.11 -21.47
N PRO A 203 -46.99 -25.44 -21.38
CA PRO A 203 -47.50 -26.24 -22.50
C PRO A 203 -48.90 -25.78 -22.84
N LYS A 204 -49.17 -25.57 -24.15
CA LYS A 204 -50.48 -25.28 -24.68
C LYS A 204 -51.38 -26.52 -24.63
#